data_73179be82cfddbfea0e18641b796d992
#
_entry.id   73179be82cfddbfea0e18641b796d992
#
_cell.length_a   1.000
_cell.length_b   1.000
_cell.length_c   1.000
_cell.angle_alpha   90.00
_cell.angle_beta   90.00
_cell.angle_gamma   90.00
#
_symmetry.space_group_name_H-M   'P 1'
#
loop_
_entity.id
_entity.type
_entity.pdbx_description
1 polymer ?
#
loop_
_entity_poly.entity_id
_entity_poly.type
_entity_poly.pdbx_seq_one_letter_code
_entity_poly.pdbx_strand_id
1 'polypeptide(L)'
;ILDIPVIIEEQPFVEGKNLDVNQFYEKMANSEELLKTSQPNLADLDNFLMELGEKGYTHVIGLFLSSGISGFWANSQFLIEDHAKLKVAFPDTKITAAPMGAMVRNVLHWSEQGMSFENILKKLEEQVENTTAYILVDDLNHLVKGGRLSNGSAILGNLLSIKPILHFNAE
;
A
#
# COMPACT_ATOMS: atom_id res chain seq x y z
N ILE A 1 -11.81 -2.68 2.64
CA ILE A 1 -10.60 -1.83 2.69
C ILE A 1 -9.99 -1.99 4.08
N LEU A 2 -8.68 -2.19 4.13
CA LEU A 2 -7.91 -2.19 5.37
C LEU A 2 -7.31 -0.80 5.60
N ASP A 3 -7.39 -0.31 6.81
CA ASP A 3 -6.85 0.98 7.18
C ASP A 3 -5.35 0.90 7.47
N ILE A 4 -4.62 1.95 7.11
CA ILE A 4 -3.22 2.14 7.48
C ILE A 4 -3.17 3.17 8.62
N PRO A 5 -2.86 2.75 9.86
CA PRO A 5 -2.81 3.67 10.98
C PRO A 5 -1.66 4.69 10.84
N VAL A 6 -1.95 5.95 11.15
CA VAL A 6 -0.96 7.02 11.33
C VAL A 6 -0.65 7.13 12.82
N ILE A 7 0.60 7.08 13.18
CA ILE A 7 1.06 7.18 14.57
C ILE A 7 1.53 8.61 14.83
N ILE A 8 0.86 9.28 15.76
CA ILE A 8 1.14 10.65 16.20
C ILE A 8 1.27 10.62 17.71
N GLU A 9 2.43 11.02 18.25
CA GLU A 9 2.69 11.00 19.70
C GLU A 9 2.36 9.62 20.32
N GLU A 10 2.80 8.56 19.69
CA GLU A 10 2.57 7.16 20.06
C GLU A 10 1.09 6.71 20.03
N GLN A 11 0.17 7.55 19.55
CA GLN A 11 -1.25 7.23 19.43
C GLN A 11 -1.60 6.89 17.98
N PRO A 12 -2.37 5.81 17.73
CA PRO A 12 -2.83 5.44 16.40
C PRO A 12 -4.06 6.27 15.99
N PHE A 13 -3.99 6.77 14.76
CA PHE A 13 -5.09 7.47 14.10
C PHE A 13 -5.41 6.80 12.77
N VAL A 14 -6.66 6.86 12.37
CA VAL A 14 -7.15 6.33 11.09
C VAL A 14 -7.82 7.45 10.32
N GLU A 15 -7.31 7.72 9.12
CA GLU A 15 -7.87 8.73 8.24
C GLU A 15 -9.36 8.47 7.93
N GLY A 16 -10.17 9.52 7.99
CA GLY A 16 -11.62 9.43 7.77
C GLY A 16 -12.43 8.82 8.92
N LYS A 17 -11.78 8.37 10.02
CA LYS A 17 -12.44 7.88 11.24
C LYS A 17 -12.22 8.82 12.41
N ASN A 18 -10.99 8.99 12.85
CA ASN A 18 -10.60 9.84 13.97
C ASN A 18 -9.48 10.84 13.63
N LEU A 19 -9.19 11.00 12.35
CA LEU A 19 -8.24 11.97 11.83
C LEU A 19 -8.74 12.48 10.47
N ASP A 20 -9.02 13.76 10.37
CA ASP A 20 -9.27 14.43 9.09
C ASP A 20 -7.97 15.04 8.51
N VAL A 21 -8.02 15.41 7.23
CA VAL A 21 -6.85 15.91 6.49
C VAL A 21 -6.27 17.19 7.11
N ASN A 22 -7.12 18.11 7.59
CA ASN A 22 -6.66 19.36 8.18
C ASN A 22 -5.98 19.10 9.51
N GLN A 23 -6.60 18.27 10.37
CA GLN A 23 -6.02 17.82 11.63
C GLN A 23 -4.68 17.12 11.43
N PHE A 24 -4.56 16.30 10.38
CA PHE A 24 -3.30 15.65 10.05
C PHE A 24 -2.20 16.68 9.77
N TYR A 25 -2.44 17.64 8.88
CA TYR A 25 -1.46 18.68 8.56
C TYR A 25 -1.15 19.60 9.73
N GLU A 26 -2.14 19.94 10.56
CA GLU A 26 -1.95 20.71 11.78
C GLU A 26 -1.03 19.98 12.77
N LYS A 27 -1.30 18.70 13.03
CA LYS A 27 -0.46 17.86 13.88
C LYS A 27 0.94 17.69 13.30
N MET A 28 1.07 17.49 12.00
CA MET A 28 2.35 17.38 11.32
C MET A 28 3.18 18.68 11.45
N ALA A 29 2.55 19.85 11.32
CA ALA A 29 3.22 21.15 11.42
C ALA A 29 3.69 21.47 12.87
N ASN A 30 2.98 20.96 13.86
CA ASN A 30 3.26 21.21 15.30
C ASN A 30 4.09 20.08 15.96
N SER A 31 4.32 18.98 15.26
CA SER A 31 5.10 17.85 15.79
C SER A 31 6.60 18.07 15.59
N GLU A 32 7.38 17.90 16.65
CA GLU A 32 8.84 17.86 16.58
C GLU A 32 9.34 16.50 16.02
N GLU A 33 8.51 15.47 16.10
CA GLU A 33 8.81 14.13 15.61
C GLU A 33 8.20 13.88 14.22
N LEU A 34 8.88 13.03 13.45
CA LEU A 34 8.35 12.53 12.19
C LEU A 34 7.11 11.67 12.44
N LEU A 35 5.99 12.02 11.82
CA LEU A 35 4.80 11.17 11.84
C LEU A 35 5.10 9.85 11.14
N LYS A 36 4.67 8.75 11.73
CA LYS A 36 4.92 7.38 11.25
C LYS A 36 3.62 6.72 10.82
N THR A 37 3.72 5.74 9.96
CA THR A 37 2.61 4.83 9.66
C THR A 37 2.96 3.44 10.16
N SER A 38 1.96 2.68 10.59
CA SER A 38 2.11 1.25 10.84
C SER A 38 1.45 0.44 9.73
N GLN A 39 1.79 -0.84 9.65
CA GLN A 39 1.06 -1.76 8.79
C GLN A 39 -0.36 -1.97 9.33
N PRO A 40 -1.35 -2.32 8.48
CA PRO A 40 -2.61 -2.85 8.94
C PRO A 40 -2.38 -4.06 9.85
N ASN A 41 -3.31 -4.33 10.76
CA ASN A 41 -3.23 -5.51 11.61
C ASN A 41 -3.51 -6.77 10.75
N LEU A 42 -2.65 -7.78 10.85
CA LEU A 42 -2.84 -9.05 10.14
C LEU A 42 -4.09 -9.81 10.61
N ALA A 43 -4.46 -9.68 11.88
CA ALA A 43 -5.70 -10.27 12.39
C ALA A 43 -6.95 -9.61 11.77
N ASP A 44 -6.89 -8.33 11.42
CA ASP A 44 -8.00 -7.67 10.72
C ASP A 44 -8.14 -8.18 9.28
N LEU A 45 -7.02 -8.46 8.60
CA LEU A 45 -7.03 -9.09 7.28
C LEU A 45 -7.59 -10.52 7.36
N ASP A 46 -7.15 -11.31 8.33
CA ASP A 46 -7.62 -12.68 8.56
C ASP A 46 -9.13 -12.72 8.82
N ASN A 47 -9.61 -11.91 9.77
CA ASN A 47 -11.04 -11.77 10.05
C ASN A 47 -11.83 -11.33 8.80
N PHE A 48 -11.28 -10.43 8.00
CA PHE A 48 -11.93 -9.97 6.78
C PHE A 48 -12.04 -11.09 5.73
N LEU A 49 -11.03 -11.93 5.59
CA LEU A 49 -11.07 -13.12 4.72
C LEU A 49 -12.12 -14.13 5.21
N MET A 50 -12.20 -14.38 6.53
CA MET A 50 -13.23 -15.24 7.12
C MET A 50 -14.63 -14.71 6.80
N GLU A 51 -14.88 -13.42 7.04
CA GLU A 51 -16.17 -12.80 6.72
C GLU A 51 -16.55 -12.92 5.24
N LEU A 52 -15.58 -12.75 4.33
CA LEU A 52 -15.83 -12.91 2.90
C LEU A 52 -16.24 -14.35 2.56
N GLY A 53 -15.57 -15.35 3.16
CA GLY A 53 -15.94 -16.76 3.01
C GLY A 53 -17.34 -17.05 3.53
N GLU A 54 -17.72 -16.51 4.69
CA GLU A 54 -19.06 -16.65 5.28
C GLU A 54 -20.15 -15.99 4.42
N LYS A 55 -19.82 -14.88 3.75
CA LYS A 55 -20.70 -14.19 2.78
C LYS A 55 -20.82 -14.90 1.44
N GLY A 56 -20.14 -16.03 1.26
CA GLY A 56 -20.24 -16.87 0.05
C GLY A 56 -19.30 -16.44 -1.08
N TYR A 57 -18.35 -15.56 -0.85
CA TYR A 57 -17.29 -15.32 -1.83
C TYR A 57 -16.39 -16.54 -1.93
N THR A 58 -15.92 -16.83 -3.14
CA THR A 58 -15.07 -17.99 -3.43
C THR A 58 -13.64 -17.61 -3.81
N HIS A 59 -13.44 -16.37 -4.26
CA HIS A 59 -12.16 -15.87 -4.72
C HIS A 59 -11.91 -14.47 -4.17
N VAL A 60 -10.68 -14.20 -3.73
CA VAL A 60 -10.26 -12.89 -3.21
C VAL A 60 -8.91 -12.51 -3.79
N ILE A 61 -8.80 -11.31 -4.32
CA ILE A 61 -7.53 -10.69 -4.71
C ILE A 61 -7.27 -9.53 -3.76
N GLY A 62 -6.21 -9.62 -2.95
CA GLY A 62 -5.74 -8.54 -2.10
C GLY A 62 -4.67 -7.70 -2.81
N LEU A 63 -4.92 -6.40 -2.96
CA LEU A 63 -3.97 -5.45 -3.54
C LEU A 63 -3.46 -4.54 -2.43
N PHE A 64 -2.17 -4.62 -2.16
CA PHE A 64 -1.50 -3.88 -1.09
C PHE A 64 -0.48 -2.91 -1.68
N LEU A 65 0.04 -2.02 -0.84
CA LEU A 65 1.20 -1.18 -1.19
C LEU A 65 2.38 -2.06 -1.59
N SER A 66 3.20 -1.56 -2.50
CA SER A 66 4.46 -2.20 -2.94
C SER A 66 5.23 -2.82 -1.78
N SER A 67 5.74 -4.02 -1.98
CA SER A 67 6.67 -4.69 -1.06
C SER A 67 7.93 -3.86 -0.77
N GLY A 68 8.33 -2.99 -1.70
CA GLY A 68 9.48 -2.09 -1.55
C GLY A 68 9.28 -0.96 -0.54
N ILE A 69 8.03 -0.64 -0.16
CA ILE A 69 7.73 0.45 0.79
C ILE A 69 6.96 0.00 2.02
N SER A 70 6.39 -1.21 2.01
CA SER A 70 5.64 -1.77 3.14
C SER A 70 5.88 -3.28 3.25
N GLY A 71 6.22 -3.75 4.43
CA GLY A 71 6.34 -5.19 4.72
C GLY A 71 5.00 -5.93 4.78
N PHE A 72 3.86 -5.25 4.68
CA PHE A 72 2.55 -5.88 4.85
C PHE A 72 2.28 -6.98 3.83
N TRP A 73 2.65 -6.76 2.57
CA TRP A 73 2.52 -7.79 1.53
C TRP A 73 3.26 -9.08 1.91
N ALA A 74 4.53 -8.98 2.28
CA ALA A 74 5.33 -10.16 2.65
C ALA A 74 4.78 -10.84 3.92
N ASN A 75 4.37 -10.03 4.90
CA ASN A 75 3.85 -10.53 6.17
C ASN A 75 2.46 -11.17 6.05
N SER A 76 1.71 -10.90 4.98
CA SER A 76 0.36 -11.45 4.78
C SER A 76 0.34 -12.76 3.97
N GLN A 77 1.46 -13.16 3.33
CA GLN A 77 1.47 -14.30 2.40
C GLN A 77 1.03 -15.63 3.02
N PHE A 78 1.31 -15.86 4.30
CA PHE A 78 0.91 -17.09 4.98
C PHE A 78 -0.62 -17.26 5.06
N LEU A 79 -1.39 -16.17 5.07
CA LEU A 79 -2.86 -16.22 5.10
C LEU A 79 -3.48 -16.79 3.82
N ILE A 80 -2.72 -16.90 2.73
CA ILE A 80 -3.22 -17.47 1.46
C ILE A 80 -3.61 -18.93 1.65
N GLU A 81 -2.83 -19.68 2.44
CA GLU A 81 -3.04 -21.12 2.65
C GLU A 81 -4.00 -21.41 3.81
N ASP A 82 -4.21 -20.47 4.72
CA ASP A 82 -5.03 -20.67 5.91
C ASP A 82 -6.54 -20.70 5.62
N HIS A 83 -6.97 -20.19 4.46
CA HIS A 83 -8.38 -20.09 4.08
C HIS A 83 -8.80 -21.12 3.01
N ALA A 84 -8.88 -22.40 3.37
CA ALA A 84 -9.16 -23.51 2.45
C ALA A 84 -10.46 -23.40 1.62
N LYS A 85 -11.43 -22.56 2.05
CA LYS A 85 -12.69 -22.31 1.34
C LYS A 85 -12.62 -21.15 0.36
N LEU A 86 -11.57 -20.33 0.42
CA LEU A 86 -11.35 -19.18 -0.44
C LEU A 86 -10.12 -19.42 -1.30
N LYS A 87 -10.22 -19.11 -2.58
CA LYS A 87 -9.04 -18.98 -3.43
C LYS A 87 -8.50 -17.57 -3.29
N VAL A 88 -7.41 -17.41 -2.55
CA VAL A 88 -6.82 -16.12 -2.20
C VAL A 88 -5.56 -15.89 -3.03
N ALA A 89 -5.36 -14.66 -3.50
CA ALA A 89 -4.09 -14.24 -4.10
C ALA A 89 -3.74 -12.82 -3.64
N PHE A 90 -2.48 -12.61 -3.29
CA PHE A 90 -1.91 -11.32 -2.93
C PHE A 90 -0.73 -11.01 -3.88
N PRO A 91 -0.99 -10.59 -5.13
CA PRO A 91 0.07 -10.16 -6.03
C PRO A 91 0.75 -8.90 -5.49
N ASP A 92 2.07 -8.81 -5.66
CA ASP A 92 2.78 -7.56 -5.34
C ASP A 92 2.49 -6.52 -6.41
N THR A 93 1.89 -5.42 -6.02
CA THR A 93 1.54 -4.34 -6.96
C THR A 93 2.76 -3.54 -7.42
N LYS A 94 3.87 -3.61 -6.69
CA LYS A 94 5.13 -2.86 -6.91
C LYS A 94 4.95 -1.35 -7.07
N ILE A 95 3.80 -0.84 -6.64
CA ILE A 95 3.39 0.58 -6.80
C ILE A 95 2.54 1.05 -5.62
N THR A 96 2.11 2.29 -5.63
CA THR A 96 1.22 2.91 -4.64
C THR A 96 0.31 3.94 -5.30
N ALA A 97 -0.50 4.63 -4.50
CA ALA A 97 -1.32 5.80 -4.88
C ALA A 97 -2.25 5.55 -6.09
N ALA A 98 -2.36 6.50 -7.00
CA ALA A 98 -3.29 6.47 -8.13
C ALA A 98 -3.10 5.27 -9.08
N PRO A 99 -1.88 4.84 -9.41
CA PRO A 99 -1.68 3.63 -10.23
C PRO A 99 -2.21 2.37 -9.54
N MET A 100 -2.00 2.19 -8.23
CA MET A 100 -2.58 1.07 -7.49
C MET A 100 -4.11 1.15 -7.48
N GLY A 101 -4.69 2.34 -7.30
CA GLY A 101 -6.13 2.56 -7.43
C GLY A 101 -6.68 2.21 -8.82
N ALA A 102 -5.89 2.42 -9.90
CA ALA A 102 -6.26 1.98 -11.24
C ALA A 102 -6.27 0.44 -11.35
N MET A 103 -5.29 -0.26 -10.74
CA MET A 103 -5.29 -1.72 -10.68
C MET A 103 -6.53 -2.26 -9.99
N VAL A 104 -6.94 -1.68 -8.85
CA VAL A 104 -8.17 -2.08 -8.14
C VAL A 104 -9.39 -1.95 -9.04
N ARG A 105 -9.56 -0.79 -9.72
CA ARG A 105 -10.68 -0.57 -10.65
C ARG A 105 -10.68 -1.54 -11.82
N ASN A 106 -9.53 -1.83 -12.37
CA ASN A 106 -9.41 -2.77 -13.49
C ASN A 106 -9.77 -4.20 -13.06
N VAL A 107 -9.30 -4.66 -11.91
CA VAL A 107 -9.66 -5.98 -11.36
C VAL A 107 -11.17 -6.09 -11.15
N LEU A 108 -11.81 -5.08 -10.58
CA LEU A 108 -13.27 -5.05 -10.42
C LEU A 108 -13.97 -5.11 -11.78
N HIS A 109 -13.56 -4.28 -12.72
CA HIS A 109 -14.14 -4.25 -14.08
C HIS A 109 -13.99 -5.60 -14.81
N TRP A 110 -12.82 -6.24 -14.77
CA TRP A 110 -12.63 -7.55 -15.38
C TRP A 110 -13.48 -8.63 -14.71
N SER A 111 -13.65 -8.56 -13.39
CA SER A 111 -14.51 -9.46 -12.65
C SER A 111 -15.99 -9.27 -13.06
N GLU A 112 -16.46 -8.04 -13.19
CA GLU A 112 -17.81 -7.71 -13.66
C GLU A 112 -18.08 -8.20 -15.09
N GLN A 113 -17.04 -8.26 -15.92
CA GLN A 113 -17.12 -8.83 -17.28
C GLN A 113 -17.10 -10.36 -17.30
N GLY A 114 -17.05 -11.03 -16.15
CA GLY A 114 -17.03 -12.48 -16.02
C GLY A 114 -15.69 -13.13 -16.33
N MET A 115 -14.58 -12.37 -16.27
CA MET A 115 -13.24 -12.94 -16.49
C MET A 115 -12.88 -13.89 -15.34
N SER A 116 -12.23 -15.02 -15.65
CA SER A 116 -11.79 -15.96 -14.64
C SER A 116 -10.70 -15.38 -13.74
N PHE A 117 -10.61 -15.88 -12.52
CA PHE A 117 -9.64 -15.46 -11.52
C PHE A 117 -8.20 -15.50 -12.05
N GLU A 118 -7.82 -16.58 -12.73
CA GLU A 118 -6.49 -16.77 -13.33
C GLU A 118 -6.20 -15.73 -14.43
N ASN A 119 -7.18 -15.43 -15.26
CA ASN A 119 -7.03 -14.43 -16.31
C ASN A 119 -6.93 -13.03 -15.76
N ILE A 120 -7.65 -12.73 -14.66
CA ILE A 120 -7.52 -11.44 -13.95
C ILE A 120 -6.11 -11.31 -13.39
N LEU A 121 -5.58 -12.33 -12.72
CA LEU A 121 -4.23 -12.31 -12.16
C LEU A 121 -3.17 -12.12 -13.26
N LYS A 122 -3.30 -12.81 -14.40
CA LYS A 122 -2.39 -12.63 -15.52
C LYS A 122 -2.41 -11.22 -16.09
N LYS A 123 -3.61 -10.65 -16.29
CA LYS A 123 -3.72 -9.26 -16.77
C LYS A 123 -3.18 -8.25 -15.76
N LEU A 124 -3.38 -8.54 -14.47
CA LEU A 124 -2.83 -7.69 -13.42
C LEU A 124 -1.30 -7.74 -13.39
N GLU A 125 -0.70 -8.91 -13.58
CA GLU A 125 0.75 -9.07 -13.72
C GLU A 125 1.29 -8.26 -14.90
N GLU A 126 0.66 -8.37 -16.08
CA GLU A 126 0.99 -7.54 -17.25
C GLU A 126 0.86 -6.03 -16.95
N GLN A 127 -0.16 -5.63 -16.19
CA GLN A 127 -0.34 -4.24 -15.78
C GLN A 127 0.75 -3.79 -14.81
N VAL A 128 1.13 -4.61 -13.84
CA VAL A 128 2.22 -4.32 -12.89
C VAL A 128 3.53 -4.08 -13.64
N GLU A 129 3.89 -4.97 -14.57
CA GLU A 129 5.13 -4.85 -15.36
C GLU A 129 5.17 -3.58 -16.23
N ASN A 130 4.00 -3.10 -16.69
CA ASN A 130 3.89 -1.93 -17.54
C ASN A 130 3.49 -0.66 -16.78
N THR A 131 3.51 -0.69 -15.44
CA THR A 131 3.16 0.46 -14.61
C THR A 131 4.41 1.08 -14.01
N THR A 132 4.54 2.38 -14.15
CA THR A 132 5.56 3.17 -13.48
C THR A 132 4.97 4.46 -12.93
N ALA A 133 5.65 5.06 -11.95
CA ALA A 133 5.27 6.37 -11.42
C ALA A 133 6.49 7.25 -11.17
N TYR A 134 6.31 8.53 -11.42
CA TYR A 134 7.26 9.57 -11.06
C TYR A 134 6.65 10.42 -9.94
N ILE A 135 7.38 10.58 -8.85
CA ILE A 135 6.93 11.33 -7.68
C ILE A 135 7.90 12.48 -7.43
N LEU A 136 7.38 13.69 -7.46
CA LEU A 136 8.11 14.88 -7.01
C LEU A 136 7.96 14.98 -5.49
N VAL A 137 9.08 15.00 -4.77
CA VAL A 137 9.11 15.07 -3.31
C VAL A 137 9.66 16.43 -2.88
N ASP A 138 8.93 17.12 -2.01
CA ASP A 138 9.36 18.41 -1.47
C ASP A 138 10.52 18.28 -0.47
N ASP A 139 10.46 17.24 0.38
CA ASP A 139 11.49 16.95 1.38
C ASP A 139 11.82 15.45 1.45
N LEU A 140 12.99 15.09 0.96
CA LEU A 140 13.52 13.72 1.02
C LEU A 140 13.80 13.23 2.44
N ASN A 141 13.97 14.13 3.42
CA ASN A 141 14.28 13.74 4.79
C ASN A 141 13.18 12.85 5.37
N HIS A 142 11.91 13.07 5.02
CA HIS A 142 10.81 12.23 5.46
C HIS A 142 10.95 10.78 4.97
N LEU A 143 11.35 10.57 3.71
CA LEU A 143 11.55 9.23 3.14
C LEU A 143 12.77 8.53 3.75
N VAL A 144 13.88 9.27 3.94
CA VAL A 144 15.11 8.74 4.54
C VAL A 144 14.87 8.35 5.99
N LYS A 145 14.32 9.26 6.80
CA LYS A 145 14.00 9.00 8.20
C LYS A 145 12.93 7.92 8.37
N GLY A 146 12.00 7.85 7.42
CA GLY A 146 10.97 6.81 7.36
C GLY A 146 11.49 5.44 6.89
N GLY A 147 12.74 5.36 6.40
CA GLY A 147 13.34 4.11 5.90
C GLY A 147 12.82 3.64 4.53
N ARG A 148 12.17 4.52 3.75
CA ARG A 148 11.66 4.21 2.40
C ARG A 148 12.57 4.72 1.28
N LEU A 149 13.76 5.18 1.62
CA LEU A 149 14.80 5.57 0.67
C LEU A 149 16.17 5.15 1.23
N SER A 150 16.62 3.96 0.89
CA SER A 150 17.83 3.32 1.48
C SER A 150 19.14 4.04 1.18
N ASN A 151 19.26 4.67 0.01
CA ASN A 151 20.46 5.40 -0.42
C ASN A 151 20.32 6.91 -0.26
N GLY A 152 19.27 7.40 0.38
CA GLY A 152 18.92 8.82 0.43
C GLY A 152 19.91 9.66 1.20
N SER A 153 20.63 9.13 2.19
CA SER A 153 21.64 9.85 2.95
C SER A 153 22.83 10.34 2.09
N ALA A 154 23.21 9.58 1.05
CA ALA A 154 24.24 9.98 0.09
C ALA A 154 23.73 11.06 -0.89
N ILE A 155 22.43 11.05 -1.17
CA ILE A 155 21.78 12.03 -2.04
C ILE A 155 21.57 13.36 -1.31
N LEU A 156 21.20 13.31 -0.02
CA LEU A 156 20.92 14.51 0.80
C LEU A 156 22.13 15.44 0.99
N GLY A 157 23.33 14.89 1.03
CA GLY A 157 24.56 15.67 1.22
C GLY A 157 24.88 16.66 0.09
N ASN A 158 24.27 16.48 -1.09
CA ASN A 158 24.59 17.25 -2.31
C ASN A 158 23.40 18.05 -2.88
N LEU A 159 22.21 17.99 -2.26
CA LEU A 159 20.96 18.53 -2.83
C LEU A 159 20.43 19.79 -2.12
N LEU A 160 21.30 20.74 -1.80
CA LEU A 160 20.87 22.07 -1.39
C LEU A 160 20.08 22.72 -2.54
N SER A 161 18.75 22.76 -2.43
CA SER A 161 17.81 23.45 -3.35
C SER A 161 17.34 22.67 -4.60
N ILE A 162 17.58 21.37 -4.70
CA ILE A 162 17.04 20.55 -5.80
C ILE A 162 15.90 19.69 -5.28
N LYS A 163 14.72 19.72 -5.93
CA LYS A 163 13.61 18.82 -5.69
C LYS A 163 13.76 17.60 -6.60
N PRO A 164 14.06 16.41 -6.07
CA PRO A 164 14.25 15.24 -6.90
C PRO A 164 12.92 14.68 -7.38
N ILE A 165 12.94 14.08 -8.56
CA ILE A 165 11.87 13.22 -9.05
C ILE A 165 12.29 11.79 -8.78
N LEU A 166 11.52 11.09 -7.95
CA LEU A 166 11.70 9.68 -7.68
C LEU A 166 10.96 8.87 -8.73
N HIS A 167 11.59 7.81 -9.18
CA HIS A 167 11.01 6.87 -10.13
C HIS A 167 10.66 5.57 -9.40
N PHE A 168 9.40 5.16 -9.48
CA PHE A 168 8.94 3.84 -9.09
C PHE A 168 8.92 2.93 -10.31
N ASN A 169 9.61 1.82 -10.24
CA ASN A 169 9.62 0.76 -11.23
C ASN A 169 9.33 -0.60 -10.58
N ALA A 170 9.20 -1.62 -11.40
CA ALA A 170 8.92 -2.99 -10.94
C ALA A 170 10.17 -3.73 -10.37
N GLU A 171 11.35 -3.08 -10.35
CA GLU A 171 12.61 -3.65 -9.85
C GLU A 171 12.85 -3.29 -8.38
#